data_18636b5475e29175ee1d39bf0c6f5c70
#
_entry.id   18636b5475e29175ee1d39bf0c6f5c70
#
_cell.length_a   1.000
_cell.length_b   1.000
_cell.length_c   1.000
_cell.angle_alpha   90.00
_cell.angle_beta   90.00
_cell.angle_gamma   90.00
#
_symmetry.space_group_name_H-M   'P 1'
#
loop_
_entity.id
_entity.type
_entity.pdbx_description
1 polymer ?
#
loop_
_entity_poly.entity_id
_entity_poly.type
_entity_poly.pdbx_seq_one_letter_code
_entity_poly.pdbx_strand_id
1 'polypeptide(L)'
;MDYGPFFDQLSKGEVIAPLPSLTLSAADNTFYRAVTGDQHLLAANSDLYRRVSGGSKELVNPGLIMQISIGQTTNATRKAIANLYYRSVEILRPVEVGETLSTSTVVLGLRDASPKADLNRGKVWLGIETRSGEEMIARYERVALLPCAGDAPGHSDEIPG
;
A
#
# COMPACT_ATOMS: atom_id res chain seq x y z
N MET A 1 -16.99 -2.29 15.65
CA MET A 1 -16.13 -1.96 14.49
C MET A 1 -14.91 -2.86 14.55
N ASP A 2 -14.70 -3.65 13.54
CA ASP A 2 -13.47 -4.44 13.45
C ASP A 2 -12.30 -3.51 13.07
N TYR A 3 -11.34 -3.37 13.98
CA TYR A 3 -10.19 -2.49 13.81
C TYR A 3 -9.03 -3.15 13.04
N GLY A 4 -9.32 -4.13 12.17
CA GLY A 4 -8.34 -4.93 11.43
C GLY A 4 -7.81 -6.11 12.24
N PRO A 5 -7.11 -7.07 11.61
CA PRO A 5 -6.67 -8.30 12.22
C PRO A 5 -5.53 -8.09 13.23
N PHE A 6 -5.46 -8.99 14.21
CA PHE A 6 -4.26 -9.29 14.95
C PHE A 6 -3.41 -10.29 14.15
N PHE A 7 -2.12 -10.41 14.50
CA PHE A 7 -1.21 -11.32 13.82
C PHE A 7 -1.68 -12.78 13.83
N ASP A 8 -2.13 -13.26 14.97
CA ASP A 8 -2.63 -14.63 15.22
C ASP A 8 -3.98 -14.94 14.53
N GLN A 9 -4.60 -13.95 13.91
CA GLN A 9 -5.84 -14.09 13.11
C GLN A 9 -5.58 -14.20 11.61
N LEU A 10 -4.34 -14.04 11.18
CA LEU A 10 -3.96 -14.06 9.77
C LEU A 10 -3.52 -15.46 9.33
N SER A 11 -3.77 -15.78 8.06
CA SER A 11 -3.32 -17.01 7.43
C SER A 11 -2.57 -16.73 6.13
N LYS A 12 -1.56 -17.53 5.84
CA LYS A 12 -0.80 -17.44 4.58
C LYS A 12 -1.73 -17.73 3.39
N GLY A 13 -1.66 -16.90 2.36
CA GLY A 13 -2.52 -16.96 1.18
C GLY A 13 -3.86 -16.25 1.37
N GLU A 14 -4.16 -15.75 2.56
CA GLU A 14 -5.38 -14.98 2.81
C GLU A 14 -5.39 -13.69 2.02
N VAL A 15 -6.51 -13.41 1.36
CA VAL A 15 -6.77 -12.13 0.70
C VAL A 15 -7.54 -11.24 1.69
N ILE A 16 -6.93 -10.15 2.10
CA ILE A 16 -7.55 -9.19 3.00
C ILE A 16 -8.62 -8.40 2.23
N ALA A 17 -9.80 -8.26 2.81
CA ALA A 17 -10.90 -7.53 2.21
C ALA A 17 -10.46 -6.10 1.83
N PRO A 18 -10.63 -5.67 0.56
CA PRO A 18 -10.16 -4.37 0.11
C PRO A 18 -10.95 -3.23 0.75
N LEU A 19 -10.31 -2.07 0.88
CA LEU A 19 -11.01 -0.81 1.14
C LEU A 19 -11.67 -0.30 -0.15
N PRO A 20 -12.64 0.63 -0.06
CA PRO A 20 -13.28 1.20 -1.23
C PRO A 20 -12.29 1.81 -2.21
N SER A 21 -12.57 1.64 -3.50
CA SER A 21 -11.82 2.26 -4.58
C SER A 21 -11.91 3.78 -4.50
N LEU A 22 -10.88 4.47 -4.99
CA LEU A 22 -10.79 5.93 -4.99
C LEU A 22 -10.59 6.47 -6.41
N THR A 23 -11.48 7.35 -6.85
CA THR A 23 -11.30 8.10 -8.10
C THR A 23 -10.45 9.34 -7.84
N LEU A 24 -9.37 9.49 -8.59
CA LEU A 24 -8.40 10.56 -8.43
C LEU A 24 -8.88 11.87 -9.06
N SER A 25 -8.69 12.96 -8.36
CA SER A 25 -9.00 14.31 -8.82
C SER A 25 -7.73 15.19 -8.91
N ALA A 26 -7.82 16.31 -9.62
CA ALA A 26 -6.75 17.31 -9.64
C ALA A 26 -6.47 17.91 -8.25
N ALA A 27 -7.50 17.96 -7.40
CA ALA A 27 -7.37 18.44 -6.03
C ALA A 27 -6.46 17.54 -5.18
N ASP A 28 -6.54 16.22 -5.34
CA ASP A 28 -5.68 15.27 -4.63
C ASP A 28 -4.21 15.48 -4.99
N ASN A 29 -3.93 15.68 -6.28
CA ASN A 29 -2.60 15.95 -6.79
C ASN A 29 -2.04 17.28 -6.27
N THR A 30 -2.84 18.32 -6.26
CA THR A 30 -2.48 19.64 -5.73
C THR A 30 -2.22 19.58 -4.23
N PHE A 31 -3.08 18.92 -3.48
CA PHE A 31 -2.92 18.75 -2.02
C PHE A 31 -1.65 17.95 -1.69
N TYR A 32 -1.41 16.85 -2.40
CA TYR A 32 -0.20 16.04 -2.21
C TYR A 32 1.07 16.88 -2.35
N ARG A 33 1.18 17.68 -3.43
CA ARG A 33 2.33 18.56 -3.66
C ARG A 33 2.47 19.63 -2.58
N ALA A 34 1.36 20.21 -2.13
CA ALA A 34 1.38 21.23 -1.09
C ALA A 34 1.90 20.71 0.25
N VAL A 35 1.57 19.45 0.60
CA VAL A 35 1.96 18.82 1.87
C VAL A 35 3.40 18.26 1.80
N THR A 36 3.78 17.66 0.67
CA THR A 36 5.08 16.98 0.54
C THR A 36 6.19 17.87 -0.01
N GLY A 37 5.85 18.97 -0.67
CA GLY A 37 6.82 19.79 -1.42
C GLY A 37 7.34 19.10 -2.68
N ASP A 38 6.72 18.01 -3.15
CA ASP A 38 7.16 17.26 -4.33
C ASP A 38 7.12 18.12 -5.58
N GLN A 39 8.24 18.19 -6.29
CA GLN A 39 8.44 18.99 -7.49
C GLN A 39 8.48 18.15 -8.78
N HIS A 40 7.82 16.99 -8.81
CA HIS A 40 7.78 16.15 -10.02
C HIS A 40 7.23 16.95 -11.22
N LEU A 41 8.12 17.27 -12.15
CA LEU A 41 7.89 18.28 -13.19
C LEU A 41 6.66 18.00 -14.05
N LEU A 42 6.46 16.74 -14.47
CA LEU A 42 5.33 16.38 -15.34
C LEU A 42 3.99 16.39 -14.61
N ALA A 43 3.98 16.04 -13.30
CA ALA A 43 2.79 16.14 -12.47
C ALA A 43 2.45 17.59 -12.05
N ALA A 44 3.45 18.50 -12.14
CA ALA A 44 3.27 19.92 -11.84
C ALA A 44 2.86 20.75 -13.06
N ASN A 45 3.09 20.24 -14.27
CA ASN A 45 2.87 20.97 -15.53
C ASN A 45 2.15 20.11 -16.57
N SER A 46 0.83 20.23 -16.62
CA SER A 46 -0.04 19.44 -17.50
C SER A 46 0.25 19.68 -18.98
N ASP A 47 0.68 20.91 -19.37
CA ASP A 47 1.01 21.20 -20.77
C ASP A 47 2.30 20.50 -21.19
N LEU A 48 3.29 20.46 -20.29
CA LEU A 48 4.51 19.73 -20.55
C LEU A 48 4.24 18.22 -20.62
N TYR A 49 3.44 17.68 -19.69
CA TYR A 49 3.07 16.27 -19.71
C TYR A 49 2.42 15.88 -21.03
N ARG A 50 1.41 16.63 -21.48
CA ARG A 50 0.73 16.36 -22.75
C ARG A 50 1.68 16.38 -23.97
N ARG A 51 2.60 17.33 -24.00
CA ARG A 51 3.59 17.41 -25.09
C ARG A 51 4.58 16.26 -25.13
N VAL A 52 4.98 15.76 -23.96
CA VAL A 52 6.01 14.71 -23.83
C VAL A 52 5.44 13.32 -23.97
N SER A 53 4.29 13.06 -23.37
CA SER A 53 3.70 11.71 -23.26
C SER A 53 2.53 11.46 -24.23
N GLY A 54 1.96 12.53 -24.82
CA GLY A 54 0.70 12.43 -25.55
C GLY A 54 -0.53 12.22 -24.67
N GLY A 55 -0.38 12.32 -23.33
CA GLY A 55 -1.48 12.19 -22.38
C GLY A 55 -2.58 13.23 -22.60
N SER A 56 -3.80 12.88 -22.22
CA SER A 56 -4.98 13.72 -22.46
C SER A 56 -5.38 14.57 -21.27
N LYS A 57 -5.00 14.15 -20.07
CA LYS A 57 -5.36 14.77 -18.81
C LYS A 57 -4.12 15.14 -18.00
N GLU A 58 -4.31 15.48 -16.73
CA GLU A 58 -3.23 15.77 -15.80
C GLU A 58 -2.61 14.46 -15.27
N LEU A 59 -1.29 14.37 -15.26
CA LEU A 59 -0.57 13.25 -14.64
C LEU A 59 -0.74 13.30 -13.14
N VAL A 60 -1.14 12.17 -12.56
CA VAL A 60 -1.10 11.98 -11.12
C VAL A 60 0.35 11.75 -10.66
N ASN A 61 0.75 12.44 -9.59
CA ASN A 61 2.10 12.29 -9.04
C ASN A 61 2.33 10.82 -8.61
N PRO A 62 3.43 10.17 -9.06
CA PRO A 62 3.73 8.79 -8.70
C PRO A 62 3.78 8.53 -7.18
N GLY A 63 4.28 9.50 -6.41
CA GLY A 63 4.29 9.43 -4.96
C GLY A 63 2.88 9.41 -4.35
N LEU A 64 1.92 10.15 -4.93
CA LEU A 64 0.52 10.12 -4.52
C LEU A 64 -0.10 8.73 -4.77
N ILE A 65 0.20 8.09 -5.92
CA ILE A 65 -0.27 6.73 -6.22
C ILE A 65 0.17 5.76 -5.12
N MET A 66 1.43 5.83 -4.71
CA MET A 66 1.96 5.00 -3.63
C MET A 66 1.28 5.29 -2.29
N GLN A 67 1.04 6.56 -1.94
CA GLN A 67 0.37 6.91 -0.68
C GLN A 67 -1.09 6.42 -0.65
N ILE A 68 -1.80 6.51 -1.75
CA ILE A 68 -3.16 6.00 -1.87
C ILE A 68 -3.18 4.48 -1.74
N SER A 69 -2.28 3.79 -2.45
CA SER A 69 -2.13 2.34 -2.36
C SER A 69 -1.86 1.89 -0.92
N ILE A 70 -0.90 2.53 -0.24
CA ILE A 70 -0.59 2.26 1.18
C ILE A 70 -1.83 2.53 2.05
N GLY A 71 -2.53 3.63 1.82
CA GLY A 71 -3.75 3.98 2.55
C GLY A 71 -4.85 2.92 2.38
N GLN A 72 -5.03 2.39 1.18
CA GLN A 72 -6.01 1.34 0.89
C GLN A 72 -5.65 -0.03 1.51
N THR A 73 -4.42 -0.22 2.02
CA THR A 73 -4.03 -1.42 2.78
C THR A 73 -4.18 -1.25 4.30
N THR A 74 -4.75 -0.14 4.77
CA THR A 74 -4.84 0.17 6.21
C THR A 74 -5.65 -0.87 6.97
N ASN A 75 -6.68 -1.47 6.37
CA ASN A 75 -7.45 -2.55 7.00
C ASN A 75 -6.60 -3.78 7.37
N ALA A 76 -5.56 -4.09 6.60
CA ALA A 76 -4.62 -5.18 6.91
C ALA A 76 -3.61 -4.80 8.03
N THR A 77 -3.34 -3.51 8.20
CA THR A 77 -2.23 -3.02 9.04
C THR A 77 -2.65 -1.99 10.07
N ARG A 78 -3.94 -1.83 10.34
CA ARG A 78 -4.47 -0.81 11.28
C ARG A 78 -3.91 -0.97 12.69
N LYS A 79 -3.62 -2.21 13.12
CA LYS A 79 -3.02 -2.53 14.42
C LYS A 79 -1.50 -2.60 14.37
N ALA A 80 -0.86 -2.27 13.22
CA ALA A 80 0.59 -2.41 13.10
C ALA A 80 1.33 -1.56 14.13
N ILE A 81 2.23 -2.22 14.84
CA ILE A 81 3.18 -1.58 15.77
C ILE A 81 4.22 -0.81 14.97
N ALA A 82 4.64 -1.37 13.82
CA ALA A 82 5.60 -0.76 12.91
C ALA A 82 5.45 -1.29 11.49
N ASN A 83 5.75 -0.43 10.52
CA ASN A 83 6.07 -0.84 9.16
C ASN A 83 7.58 -1.02 9.09
N LEU A 84 8.03 -2.22 8.82
CA LEU A 84 9.45 -2.54 8.91
C LEU A 84 10.18 -2.15 7.62
N TYR A 85 9.61 -2.50 6.47
CA TYR A 85 10.15 -2.10 5.17
C TYR A 85 9.14 -2.33 4.03
N TYR A 86 9.47 -1.74 2.89
CA TYR A 86 8.85 -1.95 1.58
C TYR A 86 9.92 -2.45 0.62
N ARG A 87 9.57 -3.35 -0.29
CA ARG A 87 10.49 -3.86 -1.31
C ARG A 87 9.78 -4.11 -2.64
N SER A 88 10.58 -4.31 -3.69
CA SER A 88 10.09 -4.62 -5.04
C SER A 88 9.01 -3.63 -5.50
N VAL A 89 9.22 -2.33 -5.19
CA VAL A 89 8.27 -1.28 -5.52
C VAL A 89 8.35 -0.97 -7.01
N GLU A 90 7.25 -1.17 -7.72
CA GLU A 90 7.13 -0.89 -9.14
C GLU A 90 5.87 -0.07 -9.40
N ILE A 91 6.02 1.01 -10.18
CA ILE A 91 4.92 1.74 -10.81
C ILE A 91 5.02 1.45 -12.30
N LEU A 92 4.05 0.76 -12.85
CA LEU A 92 4.13 0.11 -14.16
C LEU A 92 3.69 1.01 -15.31
N ARG A 93 2.85 2.00 -15.04
CA ARG A 93 2.45 3.00 -16.01
C ARG A 93 2.05 4.33 -15.35
N PRO A 94 2.04 5.43 -16.13
CA PRO A 94 1.43 6.68 -15.67
C PRO A 94 -0.06 6.51 -15.37
N VAL A 95 -0.55 7.30 -14.42
CA VAL A 95 -1.97 7.42 -14.07
C VAL A 95 -2.41 8.85 -14.30
N GLU A 96 -3.58 9.03 -14.90
CA GLU A 96 -4.15 10.35 -15.17
C GLU A 96 -5.32 10.64 -14.20
N VAL A 97 -5.56 11.92 -13.96
CA VAL A 97 -6.73 12.39 -13.19
C VAL A 97 -8.02 11.84 -13.78
N GLY A 98 -8.90 11.34 -12.90
CA GLY A 98 -10.15 10.68 -13.26
C GLY A 98 -10.07 9.16 -13.28
N GLU A 99 -8.89 8.55 -13.12
CA GLU A 99 -8.78 7.12 -12.94
C GLU A 99 -9.19 6.70 -11.53
N THR A 100 -9.74 5.49 -11.41
CA THR A 100 -10.18 4.92 -10.14
C THR A 100 -9.24 3.81 -9.73
N LEU A 101 -8.58 3.98 -8.59
CA LEU A 101 -7.65 3.00 -8.05
C LEU A 101 -8.31 2.07 -7.04
N SER A 102 -8.02 0.78 -7.17
CA SER A 102 -8.35 -0.26 -6.20
C SER A 102 -7.10 -1.04 -5.82
N THR A 103 -6.97 -1.38 -4.55
CA THR A 103 -5.79 -2.08 -4.04
C THR A 103 -6.20 -3.37 -3.35
N SER A 104 -5.57 -4.48 -3.75
CA SER A 104 -5.69 -5.79 -3.10
C SER A 104 -4.46 -6.09 -2.26
N THR A 105 -4.65 -6.89 -1.22
CA THR A 105 -3.60 -7.29 -0.28
C THR A 105 -3.71 -8.79 -0.03
N VAL A 106 -2.59 -9.51 -0.19
CA VAL A 106 -2.49 -10.94 0.12
C VAL A 106 -1.40 -11.18 1.16
N VAL A 107 -1.64 -12.09 2.09
CA VAL A 107 -0.64 -12.54 3.07
C VAL A 107 0.32 -13.53 2.40
N LEU A 108 1.57 -13.13 2.21
CA LEU A 108 2.61 -13.97 1.59
C LEU A 108 3.33 -14.85 2.60
N GLY A 109 3.43 -14.41 3.86
CA GLY A 109 4.09 -15.18 4.90
C GLY A 109 3.90 -14.57 6.29
N LEU A 110 4.09 -15.42 7.31
CA LEU A 110 3.91 -15.10 8.72
C LEU A 110 5.09 -15.63 9.51
N ARG A 111 5.64 -14.82 10.41
CA ARG A 111 6.73 -15.23 11.29
C ARG A 111 6.58 -14.61 12.67
N ASP A 112 6.59 -15.43 13.69
CA ASP A 112 6.61 -14.96 15.06
C ASP A 112 7.84 -14.09 15.33
N ALA A 113 7.68 -13.04 16.09
CA ALA A 113 8.77 -12.23 16.57
C ALA A 113 9.00 -12.51 18.06
N SER A 114 10.23 -12.34 18.52
CA SER A 114 10.53 -12.48 19.95
C SER A 114 9.63 -11.55 20.78
N PRO A 115 9.06 -12.04 21.88
CA PRO A 115 8.30 -11.22 22.81
C PRO A 115 9.11 -10.01 23.28
N LYS A 116 8.45 -8.88 23.44
CA LYS A 116 9.05 -7.67 24.02
C LYS A 116 8.03 -7.01 24.94
N ALA A 117 8.42 -6.76 26.19
CA ALA A 117 7.54 -6.19 27.20
C ALA A 117 6.21 -6.94 27.32
N ASP A 118 6.26 -8.26 27.41
CA ASP A 118 5.11 -9.18 27.53
C ASP A 118 4.10 -9.11 26.37
N LEU A 119 4.46 -8.46 25.28
CA LEU A 119 3.64 -8.36 24.07
C LEU A 119 4.05 -9.42 23.05
N ASN A 120 3.18 -10.41 22.84
CA ASN A 120 3.30 -11.33 21.72
C ASN A 120 3.02 -10.59 20.41
N ARG A 121 3.81 -10.86 19.38
CA ARG A 121 3.75 -10.17 18.08
C ARG A 121 4.39 -11.00 16.99
N GLY A 122 4.08 -10.66 15.76
CA GLY A 122 4.67 -11.31 14.60
C GLY A 122 4.85 -10.37 13.41
N LYS A 123 5.70 -10.79 12.49
CA LYS A 123 5.92 -10.13 11.21
C LYS A 123 4.97 -10.72 10.19
N VAL A 124 4.20 -9.88 9.53
CA VAL A 124 3.39 -10.24 8.38
C VAL A 124 4.04 -9.70 7.11
N TRP A 125 4.24 -10.57 6.13
CA TRP A 125 4.70 -10.23 4.80
C TRP A 125 3.50 -10.18 3.87
N LEU A 126 3.28 -9.03 3.27
CA LEU A 126 2.11 -8.71 2.43
C LEU A 126 2.55 -8.44 1.00
N GLY A 127 1.84 -9.03 0.04
CA GLY A 127 1.89 -8.64 -1.37
C GLY A 127 0.76 -7.67 -1.67
N ILE A 128 1.07 -6.57 -2.34
CA ILE A 128 0.11 -5.50 -2.66
C ILE A 128 0.09 -5.25 -4.16
N GLU A 129 -1.12 -5.18 -4.71
CA GLU A 129 -1.37 -4.82 -6.10
C GLU A 129 -2.41 -3.71 -6.18
N THR A 130 -2.09 -2.64 -6.91
CA THR A 130 -3.00 -1.53 -7.20
C THR A 130 -3.34 -1.52 -8.68
N ARG A 131 -4.62 -1.41 -8.99
CA ARG A 131 -5.17 -1.46 -10.35
C ARG A 131 -6.06 -0.26 -10.64
N SER A 132 -6.19 0.06 -11.95
CA SER A 132 -7.24 0.91 -12.50
C SER A 132 -8.01 0.08 -13.53
N GLY A 133 -9.24 -0.32 -13.20
CA GLY A 133 -9.94 -1.37 -13.94
C GLY A 133 -9.14 -2.67 -13.95
N GLU A 134 -8.90 -3.24 -15.12
CA GLU A 134 -8.12 -4.47 -15.29
C GLU A 134 -6.60 -4.24 -15.33
N GLU A 135 -6.15 -2.99 -15.48
CA GLU A 135 -4.74 -2.67 -15.65
C GLU A 135 -4.00 -2.55 -14.32
N MET A 136 -2.85 -3.21 -14.23
CA MET A 136 -1.93 -3.09 -13.10
C MET A 136 -1.24 -1.74 -13.13
N ILE A 137 -1.35 -0.99 -12.04
CA ILE A 137 -0.72 0.33 -11.85
C ILE A 137 0.56 0.22 -11.05
N ALA A 138 0.47 -0.43 -9.91
CA ALA A 138 1.60 -0.58 -9.01
C ALA A 138 1.56 -1.92 -8.30
N ARG A 139 2.75 -2.43 -7.96
CA ARG A 139 2.90 -3.58 -7.08
C ARG A 139 4.09 -3.41 -6.16
N TYR A 140 4.00 -3.96 -4.98
CA TYR A 140 5.10 -3.97 -4.02
C TYR A 140 4.85 -4.99 -2.92
N GLU A 141 5.88 -5.26 -2.16
CA GLU A 141 5.79 -6.05 -0.94
C GLU A 141 6.02 -5.16 0.27
N ARG A 142 5.39 -5.53 1.39
CA ARG A 142 5.47 -4.80 2.65
C ARG A 142 5.58 -5.79 3.80
N VAL A 143 6.44 -5.50 4.75
CA VAL A 143 6.47 -6.23 6.02
C VAL A 143 6.08 -5.30 7.16
N ALA A 144 5.08 -5.73 7.92
CA ALA A 144 4.60 -5.03 9.10
C ALA A 144 4.76 -5.91 10.35
N LEU A 145 4.89 -5.28 11.50
CA LEU A 145 4.88 -5.92 12.81
C LEU A 145 3.51 -5.70 13.44
N LEU A 146 2.77 -6.80 13.71
CA LEU A 146 1.46 -6.74 14.34
C LEU A 146 1.49 -7.40 15.74
N PRO A 147 0.67 -6.93 16.67
CA PRO A 147 0.45 -7.62 17.95
C PRO A 147 -0.41 -8.87 17.74
N CYS A 148 -0.25 -9.85 18.62
CA CYS A 148 -1.20 -10.95 18.79
C CYS A 148 -2.33 -10.54 19.74
N ALA A 149 -3.52 -11.10 19.54
CA ALA A 149 -4.62 -11.01 20.51
C ALA A 149 -4.40 -11.94 21.71
N GLY A 150 -3.71 -13.06 21.47
CA GLY A 150 -3.36 -14.08 22.45
C GLY A 150 -1.90 -14.52 22.33
N ASP A 151 -1.66 -15.81 22.50
CA ASP A 151 -0.32 -16.37 22.35
C ASP A 151 0.16 -16.36 20.90
N ALA A 152 1.49 -16.34 20.73
CA ALA A 152 2.12 -16.41 19.42
C ALA A 152 1.83 -17.81 18.81
N PRO A 153 1.36 -17.87 17.54
CA PRO A 153 0.86 -19.11 16.94
C PRO A 153 1.96 -20.10 16.48
N GLY A 154 3.23 -19.76 16.56
CA GLY A 154 4.35 -20.61 16.14
C GLY A 154 4.70 -20.51 14.65
N HIS A 155 4.35 -19.44 13.99
CA HIS A 155 4.70 -19.21 12.57
C HIS A 155 6.20 -18.98 12.38
N SER A 156 6.78 -19.63 11.36
CA SER A 156 8.23 -19.61 11.08
C SER A 156 8.59 -19.41 9.61
N ASP A 157 7.68 -18.86 8.80
CA ASP A 157 7.95 -18.59 7.39
C ASP A 157 9.21 -17.73 7.22
N GLU A 158 9.97 -18.00 6.16
CA GLU A 158 11.06 -17.12 5.74
C GLU A 158 10.46 -15.81 5.23
N ILE A 159 10.71 -14.74 5.94
CA ILE A 159 10.33 -13.39 5.53
C ILE A 159 11.59 -12.70 5.00
N PRO A 160 11.51 -12.14 3.78
CA PRO A 160 12.63 -11.41 3.21
C PRO A 160 13.13 -10.32 4.16
N GLY A 161 14.43 -10.19 4.31
CA GLY A 161 15.12 -9.18 5.12
C GLY A 161 15.46 -7.93 4.33
#